data_0803ffad1406aeaac5f8a05ea8fb8360
#
_entry.id   0803ffad1406aeaac5f8a05ea8fb8360
#
_cell.length_a   1.000
_cell.length_b   1.000
_cell.length_c   1.000
_cell.angle_alpha   90.00
_cell.angle_beta   90.00
_cell.angle_gamma   90.00
#
_symmetry.space_group_name_H-M   'P 1'
#
loop_
_entity.id
_entity.type
_entity.pdbx_description
1 polymer ?
#
loop_
_entity_poly.entity_id
_entity_poly.type
_entity_poly.pdbx_seq_one_letter_code
_entity_poly.pdbx_strand_id
1 'polypeptide(L)'
;MTLTQPKVFLIACTRLDTDQVLAWLRHVGGMRCIEHLTGSDPEQLIELAARRCYRSFDVGLNPNVTKIREDSREYHRNVLQVGHGSVLEHATCTWAIEDCSRVFTHELVRNRVGNAFSQESLRYVRLNDLRFWFPKELDANPAALQIFLEAITYLESCQNRLAEVFGIDSIKEFSVKKKLTSLFRRIAPMGLSTGIVFTCNMRSLRWLIEQRTSDAAEEEMRIIVGQMAEIAKRNWPMLFGDFDRSGSLESGFSYVPIHHKV
;
A
#
# COMPACT_ATOMS: atom_id res chain seq x y z
N MET A 1 16.93 22.61 -0.84
CA MET A 1 16.08 21.77 0.06
C MET A 1 14.62 22.12 -0.14
N THR A 2 13.74 21.12 -0.28
CA THR A 2 12.29 21.29 -0.53
C THR A 2 11.49 20.47 0.47
N LEU A 3 10.48 21.10 1.09
CA LEU A 3 9.49 20.38 1.93
C LEU A 3 8.48 19.65 1.04
N THR A 4 8.11 18.43 1.42
CA THR A 4 7.19 17.59 0.69
C THR A 4 6.04 17.11 1.56
N GLN A 5 4.96 16.67 0.92
CA GLN A 5 3.84 16.02 1.58
C GLN A 5 3.58 14.68 0.88
N PRO A 6 3.53 13.58 1.60
CA PRO A 6 3.30 12.26 1.01
C PRO A 6 1.98 12.18 0.25
N LYS A 7 2.01 11.58 -0.93
CA LYS A 7 0.84 11.37 -1.81
C LYS A 7 0.70 9.91 -2.18
N VAL A 8 -0.53 9.42 -2.18
CA VAL A 8 -0.86 8.03 -2.48
C VAL A 8 -1.77 7.96 -3.71
N PHE A 9 -1.42 7.10 -4.66
CA PHE A 9 -2.17 6.85 -5.88
C PHE A 9 -2.43 5.35 -6.02
N LEU A 10 -3.69 4.96 -6.20
CA LEU A 10 -4.05 3.61 -6.63
C LEU A 10 -3.86 3.53 -8.15
N ILE A 11 -2.81 2.87 -8.61
CA ILE A 11 -2.44 2.84 -10.03
C ILE A 11 -2.87 1.57 -10.76
N ALA A 12 -3.17 0.47 -10.05
CA ALA A 12 -3.70 -0.75 -10.63
C ALA A 12 -4.47 -1.58 -9.59
N CYS A 13 -5.41 -2.37 -10.07
CA CYS A 13 -6.08 -3.41 -9.30
C CYS A 13 -6.47 -4.58 -10.20
N THR A 14 -6.76 -5.73 -9.60
CA THR A 14 -7.26 -6.92 -10.28
C THR A 14 -8.46 -6.60 -11.17
N ARG A 15 -8.48 -7.17 -12.39
CA ARG A 15 -9.60 -7.16 -13.32
C ARG A 15 -10.01 -8.59 -13.63
N LEU A 16 -11.32 -8.82 -13.76
CA LEU A 16 -11.87 -10.09 -14.23
C LEU A 16 -11.83 -10.18 -15.76
N ASP A 17 -11.47 -11.35 -16.26
CA ASP A 17 -11.79 -11.75 -17.63
C ASP A 17 -13.23 -12.31 -17.63
N THR A 18 -14.19 -11.48 -17.95
CA THR A 18 -15.61 -11.82 -17.85
C THR A 18 -15.97 -13.02 -18.71
N ASP A 19 -15.40 -13.15 -19.92
CA ASP A 19 -15.68 -14.28 -20.82
C ASP A 19 -15.20 -15.59 -20.23
N GLN A 20 -14.01 -15.60 -19.63
CA GLN A 20 -13.46 -16.79 -18.95
C GLN A 20 -14.23 -17.11 -17.68
N VAL A 21 -14.64 -16.13 -16.90
CA VAL A 21 -15.52 -16.35 -15.74
C VAL A 21 -16.84 -17.00 -16.16
N LEU A 22 -17.48 -16.51 -17.21
CA LEU A 22 -18.71 -17.10 -17.73
C LEU A 22 -18.51 -18.54 -18.24
N ALA A 23 -17.43 -18.79 -18.98
CA ALA A 23 -17.10 -20.12 -19.47
C ALA A 23 -16.85 -21.09 -18.31
N TRP A 24 -16.12 -20.65 -17.29
CA TRP A 24 -15.87 -21.44 -16.08
C TRP A 24 -17.15 -21.75 -15.30
N LEU A 25 -18.01 -20.77 -15.08
CA LEU A 25 -19.27 -20.96 -14.36
C LEU A 25 -20.23 -21.90 -15.09
N ARG A 26 -20.28 -21.83 -16.45
CA ARG A 26 -21.03 -22.83 -17.25
C ARG A 26 -20.48 -24.25 -17.02
N HIS A 27 -19.17 -24.41 -17.04
CA HIS A 27 -18.50 -25.70 -16.83
C HIS A 27 -18.80 -26.32 -15.46
N VAL A 28 -18.86 -25.50 -14.40
CA VAL A 28 -19.11 -26.00 -13.03
C VAL A 28 -20.59 -26.01 -12.65
N GLY A 29 -21.49 -25.63 -13.54
CA GLY A 29 -22.95 -25.56 -13.29
C GLY A 29 -23.38 -24.38 -12.43
N GLY A 30 -22.55 -23.33 -12.34
CA GLY A 30 -22.70 -22.20 -11.40
C GLY A 30 -23.27 -20.93 -12.02
N MET A 31 -23.93 -20.99 -13.17
CA MET A 31 -24.39 -19.79 -13.90
C MET A 31 -25.34 -18.89 -13.11
N ARG A 32 -26.14 -19.46 -12.21
CA ARG A 32 -27.04 -18.67 -11.36
C ARG A 32 -26.29 -17.66 -10.46
N CYS A 33 -25.03 -17.96 -10.10
CA CYS A 33 -24.22 -17.06 -9.30
C CYS A 33 -24.05 -15.67 -9.95
N ILE A 34 -24.01 -15.60 -11.29
CA ILE A 34 -23.85 -14.34 -12.03
C ILE A 34 -24.98 -13.35 -11.78
N GLU A 35 -26.19 -13.81 -11.58
CA GLU A 35 -27.38 -12.98 -11.38
C GLU A 35 -27.28 -12.14 -10.09
N HIS A 36 -26.44 -12.59 -9.15
CA HIS A 36 -26.29 -12.03 -7.81
C HIS A 36 -24.91 -11.42 -7.57
N LEU A 37 -23.94 -11.68 -8.47
CA LEU A 37 -22.57 -11.21 -8.32
C LEU A 37 -22.49 -9.70 -8.58
N THR A 38 -22.18 -8.93 -7.53
CA THR A 38 -22.12 -7.46 -7.59
C THR A 38 -20.83 -6.93 -6.99
N GLY A 39 -20.55 -5.64 -7.19
CA GLY A 39 -19.36 -4.97 -6.69
C GLY A 39 -18.25 -4.85 -7.74
N SER A 40 -17.08 -4.46 -7.29
CA SER A 40 -15.86 -4.33 -8.12
C SER A 40 -15.28 -5.68 -8.50
N ASP A 41 -14.44 -5.73 -9.54
CA ASP A 41 -13.76 -6.96 -9.96
C ASP A 41 -12.97 -7.67 -8.83
N PRO A 42 -12.23 -6.95 -7.96
CA PRO A 42 -11.60 -7.56 -6.79
C PRO A 42 -12.61 -8.23 -5.84
N GLU A 43 -13.72 -7.58 -5.54
CA GLU A 43 -14.78 -8.12 -4.69
C GLU A 43 -15.42 -9.35 -5.34
N GLN A 44 -15.78 -9.28 -6.61
CA GLN A 44 -16.35 -10.41 -7.36
C GLN A 44 -15.38 -11.61 -7.40
N LEU A 45 -14.08 -11.39 -7.64
CA LEU A 45 -13.09 -12.47 -7.65
C LEU A 45 -13.01 -13.18 -6.29
N ILE A 46 -13.00 -12.42 -5.21
CA ILE A 46 -12.95 -12.95 -3.84
C ILE A 46 -14.23 -13.79 -3.55
N GLU A 47 -15.39 -13.30 -3.94
CA GLU A 47 -16.64 -14.05 -3.80
C GLU A 47 -16.62 -15.34 -4.60
N LEU A 48 -16.21 -15.30 -5.87
CA LEU A 48 -16.07 -16.49 -6.72
C LEU A 48 -15.10 -17.52 -6.14
N ALA A 49 -13.95 -17.08 -5.62
CA ALA A 49 -12.96 -17.93 -4.95
C ALA A 49 -13.54 -18.57 -3.68
N ALA A 50 -14.26 -17.80 -2.86
CA ALA A 50 -14.91 -18.32 -1.66
C ALA A 50 -16.02 -19.34 -1.99
N ARG A 51 -16.87 -19.04 -3.01
CA ARG A 51 -17.90 -19.98 -3.49
C ARG A 51 -17.30 -21.27 -4.03
N ARG A 52 -16.12 -21.20 -4.65
CA ARG A 52 -15.41 -22.37 -5.17
C ARG A 52 -15.03 -23.35 -4.05
N CYS A 53 -14.60 -22.84 -2.89
CA CYS A 53 -14.22 -23.68 -1.74
C CYS A 53 -15.37 -24.61 -1.28
N TYR A 54 -16.59 -24.12 -1.32
CA TYR A 54 -17.78 -24.86 -0.87
C TYR A 54 -18.66 -25.39 -2.00
N ARG A 55 -18.31 -25.17 -3.27
CA ARG A 55 -19.17 -25.39 -4.43
C ARG A 55 -20.56 -24.74 -4.25
N SER A 56 -20.60 -23.55 -3.64
CA SER A 56 -21.83 -22.82 -3.29
C SER A 56 -22.24 -21.81 -4.37
N PHE A 57 -22.03 -22.13 -5.64
CA PHE A 57 -22.48 -21.31 -6.77
C PHE A 57 -23.99 -21.43 -6.99
N ASP A 58 -24.57 -22.61 -6.69
CA ASP A 58 -26.00 -22.88 -6.70
C ASP A 58 -26.33 -24.01 -5.73
N VAL A 59 -27.62 -24.13 -5.40
CA VAL A 59 -28.17 -25.26 -4.64
C VAL A 59 -28.06 -26.54 -5.49
N GLY A 60 -27.69 -27.67 -4.82
CA GLY A 60 -27.58 -28.96 -5.47
C GLY A 60 -26.21 -29.31 -6.06
N LEU A 61 -25.31 -28.34 -6.21
CA LEU A 61 -23.92 -28.59 -6.63
C LEU A 61 -23.08 -29.26 -5.51
N ASN A 62 -23.46 -29.02 -4.25
CA ASN A 62 -22.91 -29.68 -3.07
C ASN A 62 -24.07 -30.08 -2.15
N PRO A 63 -24.24 -31.37 -1.79
CA PRO A 63 -25.33 -31.83 -0.93
C PRO A 63 -25.42 -31.12 0.43
N ASN A 64 -24.29 -30.59 0.92
CA ASN A 64 -24.24 -29.83 2.18
C ASN A 64 -24.66 -28.37 2.04
N VAL A 65 -24.87 -27.87 0.79
CA VAL A 65 -25.30 -26.51 0.50
C VAL A 65 -26.80 -26.52 0.18
N THR A 66 -27.60 -26.29 1.20
CA THR A 66 -29.06 -26.25 1.10
C THR A 66 -29.61 -24.88 0.78
N LYS A 67 -28.81 -23.82 0.96
CA LYS A 67 -29.14 -22.42 0.70
C LYS A 67 -27.89 -21.66 0.22
N ILE A 68 -28.06 -20.77 -0.74
CA ILE A 68 -27.02 -19.82 -1.16
C ILE A 68 -27.36 -18.40 -0.66
N ARG A 69 -26.34 -17.58 -0.43
CA ARG A 69 -26.51 -16.14 -0.22
C ARG A 69 -26.54 -15.47 -1.59
N GLU A 70 -27.58 -14.72 -1.85
CA GLU A 70 -27.78 -14.01 -3.13
C GLU A 70 -27.28 -12.55 -3.07
N ASP A 71 -27.14 -11.98 -1.87
CA ASP A 71 -26.55 -10.66 -1.68
C ASP A 71 -25.03 -10.74 -1.48
N SER A 72 -24.25 -10.17 -2.40
CA SER A 72 -22.79 -10.11 -2.32
C SER A 72 -22.29 -9.41 -1.06
N ARG A 73 -22.98 -8.39 -0.55
CA ARG A 73 -22.59 -7.69 0.69
C ARG A 73 -22.75 -8.60 1.91
N GLU A 74 -23.86 -9.32 1.99
CA GLU A 74 -24.06 -10.33 3.03
C GLU A 74 -23.02 -11.45 2.94
N TYR A 75 -22.68 -11.85 1.70
CA TYR A 75 -21.70 -12.88 1.44
C TYR A 75 -20.30 -12.46 1.96
N HIS A 76 -19.83 -11.27 1.59
CA HIS A 76 -18.54 -10.74 2.04
C HIS A 76 -18.50 -10.52 3.54
N ARG A 77 -19.57 -9.99 4.14
CA ARG A 77 -19.67 -9.87 5.61
C ARG A 77 -19.46 -11.23 6.29
N ASN A 78 -20.09 -12.30 5.77
CA ASN A 78 -19.88 -13.64 6.31
C ASN A 78 -18.45 -14.13 6.12
N VAL A 79 -17.82 -13.89 4.96
CA VAL A 79 -16.41 -14.25 4.71
C VAL A 79 -15.49 -13.60 5.74
N LEU A 80 -15.68 -12.31 6.02
CA LEU A 80 -14.91 -11.56 7.02
C LEU A 80 -15.20 -12.06 8.44
N GLN A 81 -16.46 -12.26 8.79
CA GLN A 81 -16.90 -12.69 10.13
C GLN A 81 -16.35 -14.06 10.52
N VAL A 82 -16.34 -15.02 9.59
CA VAL A 82 -15.81 -16.38 9.85
C VAL A 82 -14.28 -16.44 9.76
N GLY A 83 -13.62 -15.37 9.32
CA GLY A 83 -12.17 -15.31 9.19
C GLY A 83 -11.64 -16.10 8.00
N HIS A 84 -12.38 -16.18 6.89
CA HIS A 84 -11.96 -16.88 5.67
C HIS A 84 -10.97 -16.03 4.84
N GLY A 85 -9.85 -15.66 5.48
CA GLY A 85 -8.89 -14.68 4.94
C GLY A 85 -8.15 -15.11 3.68
N SER A 86 -7.95 -16.43 3.46
CA SER A 86 -7.21 -16.93 2.29
C SER A 86 -7.84 -16.52 0.96
N VAL A 87 -9.14 -16.34 0.88
CA VAL A 87 -9.81 -15.95 -0.37
C VAL A 87 -9.53 -14.48 -0.75
N LEU A 88 -9.18 -13.64 0.23
CA LEU A 88 -8.80 -12.25 -0.01
C LEU A 88 -7.43 -12.13 -0.70
N GLU A 89 -6.62 -13.20 -0.69
CA GLU A 89 -5.30 -13.20 -1.31
C GLU A 89 -5.35 -13.30 -2.85
N HIS A 90 -6.50 -13.67 -3.44
CA HIS A 90 -6.67 -13.75 -4.89
C HIS A 90 -6.70 -12.37 -5.58
N ALA A 91 -7.16 -11.33 -4.90
CA ALA A 91 -7.23 -9.99 -5.46
C ALA A 91 -6.07 -9.12 -4.98
N THR A 92 -5.50 -8.34 -5.91
CA THR A 92 -4.34 -7.48 -5.66
C THR A 92 -4.61 -6.03 -6.07
N CYS A 93 -3.86 -5.11 -5.47
CA CYS A 93 -3.82 -3.70 -5.85
C CYS A 93 -2.39 -3.18 -5.82
N THR A 94 -2.12 -2.15 -6.65
CA THR A 94 -0.81 -1.52 -6.77
C THR A 94 -0.92 -0.03 -6.52
N TRP A 95 -0.05 0.47 -5.68
CA TRP A 95 0.03 1.85 -5.23
C TRP A 95 1.31 2.50 -5.71
N ALA A 96 1.24 3.75 -6.16
CA ALA A 96 2.38 4.64 -6.21
C ALA A 96 2.30 5.56 -5.00
N ILE A 97 3.37 5.59 -4.21
CA ILE A 97 3.50 6.43 -3.02
C ILE A 97 4.69 7.35 -3.26
N GLU A 98 4.41 8.63 -3.35
CA GLU A 98 5.39 9.66 -3.69
C GLU A 98 5.63 10.59 -2.52
N ASP A 99 6.82 11.19 -2.49
CA ASP A 99 7.21 12.17 -1.47
C ASP A 99 7.21 11.63 -0.04
N CYS A 100 7.30 10.31 0.13
CA CYS A 100 7.45 9.65 1.41
C CYS A 100 8.92 9.55 1.81
N SER A 101 9.20 9.48 3.11
CA SER A 101 10.57 9.33 3.61
C SER A 101 11.11 7.90 3.46
N ARG A 102 12.42 7.76 3.55
CA ARG A 102 13.03 6.42 3.69
C ARG A 102 12.78 5.78 5.04
N VAL A 103 12.40 6.54 6.06
CA VAL A 103 11.89 6.00 7.33
C VAL A 103 10.63 5.18 7.06
N PHE A 104 9.64 5.79 6.39
CA PHE A 104 8.41 5.09 5.98
C PHE A 104 8.70 3.84 5.15
N THR A 105 9.51 3.96 4.09
CA THR A 105 9.76 2.81 3.20
C THR A 105 10.52 1.70 3.87
N HIS A 106 11.41 2.02 4.82
CA HIS A 106 12.17 1.02 5.58
C HIS A 106 11.27 0.20 6.51
N GLU A 107 10.21 0.78 7.05
CA GLU A 107 9.18 0.06 7.79
C GLU A 107 8.22 -0.72 6.87
N LEU A 108 7.80 -0.11 5.76
CA LEU A 108 6.87 -0.72 4.82
C LEU A 108 7.42 -2.03 4.24
N VAL A 109 8.68 -2.07 3.81
CA VAL A 109 9.29 -3.25 3.18
C VAL A 109 9.50 -4.45 4.13
N ARG A 110 9.24 -4.29 5.41
CA ARG A 110 9.25 -5.41 6.38
C ARG A 110 8.01 -6.28 6.27
N ASN A 111 6.95 -5.78 5.67
CA ASN A 111 5.73 -6.55 5.37
C ASN A 111 5.96 -7.35 4.09
N ARG A 112 6.30 -8.64 4.20
CA ARG A 112 6.81 -9.45 3.07
C ARG A 112 5.74 -10.31 2.38
N VAL A 113 4.83 -10.88 3.15
CA VAL A 113 3.87 -11.86 2.63
C VAL A 113 2.81 -11.15 1.77
N GLY A 114 2.67 -11.61 0.52
CA GLY A 114 1.69 -11.06 -0.43
C GLY A 114 2.02 -9.68 -0.98
N ASN A 115 3.28 -9.22 -0.85
CA ASN A 115 3.70 -7.86 -1.18
C ASN A 115 4.88 -7.83 -2.16
N ALA A 116 4.92 -6.80 -3.03
CA ALA A 116 6.04 -6.49 -3.91
C ALA A 116 6.37 -4.99 -3.82
N PHE A 117 7.66 -4.67 -3.97
CA PHE A 117 8.19 -3.31 -3.79
C PHE A 117 9.15 -2.92 -4.89
N SER A 118 9.01 -1.71 -5.43
CA SER A 118 9.95 -1.08 -6.33
C SER A 118 10.19 0.36 -5.89
N GLN A 119 11.32 0.60 -5.24
CA GLN A 119 11.67 1.90 -4.66
C GLN A 119 12.71 2.61 -5.53
N GLU A 120 12.62 3.94 -5.57
CA GLU A 120 13.67 4.78 -6.15
C GLU A 120 15.03 4.49 -5.55
N SER A 121 16.01 4.23 -6.41
CA SER A 121 17.33 3.79 -5.98
C SER A 121 18.34 4.92 -5.94
N LEU A 122 18.86 5.21 -4.74
CA LEU A 122 19.98 6.14 -4.55
C LEU A 122 21.32 5.69 -5.18
N ARG A 123 21.34 4.59 -5.92
CA ARG A 123 22.49 4.21 -6.77
C ARG A 123 22.47 4.92 -8.10
N TYR A 124 21.31 5.49 -8.49
CA TYR A 124 21.09 6.12 -9.78
C TYR A 124 20.67 7.58 -9.66
N VAL A 125 19.97 7.92 -8.60
CA VAL A 125 19.48 9.28 -8.36
C VAL A 125 20.52 10.07 -7.58
N ARG A 126 20.81 11.28 -8.07
CA ARG A 126 21.72 12.24 -7.40
C ARG A 126 20.97 13.00 -6.33
N LEU A 127 21.66 13.30 -5.24
CA LEU A 127 21.13 14.01 -4.08
C LEU A 127 21.60 15.47 -4.10
N ASN A 128 21.23 16.20 -5.15
CA ASN A 128 21.58 17.62 -5.34
C ASN A 128 20.48 18.60 -4.91
N ASP A 129 19.28 18.11 -4.64
CA ASP A 129 18.18 18.81 -4.00
C ASP A 129 17.54 17.84 -3.02
N LEU A 130 17.81 17.99 -1.74
CA LEU A 130 17.28 17.12 -0.69
C LEU A 130 15.86 17.53 -0.36
N ARG A 131 14.92 16.60 -0.54
CA ARG A 131 13.49 16.77 -0.26
C ARG A 131 13.15 16.04 1.01
N PHE A 132 12.33 16.64 1.88
CA PHE A 132 11.98 16.11 3.19
C PHE A 132 10.51 16.33 3.52
N TRP A 133 9.94 15.39 4.25
CA TRP A 133 8.76 15.57 5.06
C TRP A 133 9.18 15.71 6.53
N PHE A 134 8.50 16.56 7.29
CA PHE A 134 8.77 16.77 8.70
C PHE A 134 7.59 16.34 9.58
N PRO A 135 7.86 15.61 10.69
CA PRO A 135 6.88 15.37 11.73
C PRO A 135 6.35 16.68 12.34
N LYS A 136 5.13 16.62 12.84
CA LYS A 136 4.43 17.77 13.43
C LYS A 136 5.18 18.37 14.63
N GLU A 137 5.85 17.55 15.41
CA GLU A 137 6.65 18.00 16.56
C GLU A 137 7.79 18.93 16.17
N LEU A 138 8.35 18.77 14.97
CA LEU A 138 9.37 19.68 14.45
C LEU A 138 8.76 21.02 14.04
N ASP A 139 7.62 21.01 13.35
CA ASP A 139 6.93 22.25 12.97
C ASP A 139 6.47 23.04 14.19
N ALA A 140 6.12 22.38 15.27
CA ALA A 140 5.72 22.99 16.53
C ALA A 140 6.89 23.60 17.34
N ASN A 141 8.15 23.26 17.00
CA ASN A 141 9.33 23.71 17.73
C ASN A 141 10.36 24.39 16.79
N PRO A 142 10.33 25.73 16.66
CA PRO A 142 11.22 26.44 15.74
C PRO A 142 12.72 26.22 16.00
N ALA A 143 13.13 26.04 17.25
CA ALA A 143 14.55 25.78 17.58
C ALA A 143 14.99 24.36 17.12
N ALA A 144 14.14 23.35 17.31
CA ALA A 144 14.38 22.02 16.81
C ALA A 144 14.39 21.99 15.26
N LEU A 145 13.41 22.66 14.63
CA LEU A 145 13.34 22.78 13.18
C LEU A 145 14.62 23.42 12.62
N GLN A 146 15.12 24.49 13.25
CA GLN A 146 16.36 25.13 12.81
C GLN A 146 17.56 24.19 12.79
N ILE A 147 17.72 23.37 13.84
CA ILE A 147 18.80 22.36 13.92
C ILE A 147 18.68 21.34 12.76
N PHE A 148 17.46 20.87 12.47
CA PHE A 148 17.22 19.97 11.35
C PHE A 148 17.56 20.62 10.00
N LEU A 149 17.14 21.86 9.77
CA LEU A 149 17.40 22.59 8.54
C LEU A 149 18.91 22.81 8.33
N GLU A 150 19.65 23.15 9.37
CA GLU A 150 21.12 23.30 9.33
C GLU A 150 21.80 21.97 8.96
N ALA A 151 21.39 20.87 9.60
CA ALA A 151 21.95 19.54 9.35
C ALA A 151 21.69 19.09 7.89
N ILE A 152 20.48 19.26 7.38
CA ILE A 152 20.11 18.90 6.01
C ILE A 152 20.87 19.74 5.00
N THR A 153 20.96 21.06 5.21
CA THR A 153 21.70 21.99 4.34
C THR A 153 23.19 21.62 4.30
N TYR A 154 23.75 21.25 5.43
CA TYR A 154 25.13 20.78 5.48
C TYR A 154 25.34 19.48 4.71
N LEU A 155 24.45 18.49 4.87
CA LEU A 155 24.51 17.23 4.13
C LEU A 155 24.33 17.44 2.62
N GLU A 156 23.46 18.33 2.19
CA GLU A 156 23.30 18.70 0.78
C GLU A 156 24.59 19.32 0.22
N SER A 157 25.20 20.24 0.97
CA SER A 157 26.54 20.79 0.63
C SER A 157 27.59 19.71 0.50
N CYS A 158 27.62 18.72 1.42
CA CYS A 158 28.54 17.60 1.34
C CYS A 158 28.34 16.75 0.07
N GLN A 159 27.08 16.50 -0.36
CA GLN A 159 26.77 15.79 -1.60
C GLN A 159 27.34 16.53 -2.82
N ASN A 160 27.14 17.84 -2.88
CA ASN A 160 27.64 18.66 -3.99
C ASN A 160 29.19 18.69 -4.03
N ARG A 161 29.83 18.89 -2.88
CA ARG A 161 31.31 18.89 -2.75
C ARG A 161 31.92 17.53 -3.14
N LEU A 162 31.29 16.40 -2.74
CA LEU A 162 31.74 15.09 -3.19
C LEU A 162 31.62 14.94 -4.71
N ALA A 163 30.52 15.44 -5.30
CA ALA A 163 30.33 15.41 -6.75
C ALA A 163 31.43 16.20 -7.48
N GLU A 164 31.82 17.38 -6.96
CA GLU A 164 32.90 18.20 -7.50
C GLU A 164 34.27 17.52 -7.36
N VAL A 165 34.64 17.05 -6.17
CA VAL A 165 35.92 16.37 -5.88
C VAL A 165 36.13 15.16 -6.80
N PHE A 166 35.08 14.38 -7.05
CA PHE A 166 35.15 13.22 -7.93
C PHE A 166 34.93 13.57 -9.41
N GLY A 167 34.63 14.82 -9.75
CA GLY A 167 34.38 15.25 -11.12
C GLY A 167 33.26 14.46 -11.82
N ILE A 168 32.20 14.10 -11.08
CA ILE A 168 31.20 13.12 -11.52
C ILE A 168 30.51 13.52 -12.83
N ASP A 169 30.37 14.82 -13.10
CA ASP A 169 29.69 15.33 -14.29
C ASP A 169 30.52 15.14 -15.56
N SER A 170 31.86 15.10 -15.45
CA SER A 170 32.78 14.86 -16.56
C SER A 170 32.96 13.38 -16.91
N ILE A 171 32.53 12.46 -16.03
CA ILE A 171 32.66 11.02 -16.23
C ILE A 171 31.66 10.57 -17.29
N LYS A 172 32.13 9.94 -18.36
CA LYS A 172 31.26 9.40 -19.43
C LYS A 172 30.74 7.99 -19.10
N GLU A 173 31.53 7.21 -18.38
CA GLU A 173 31.22 5.82 -18.10
C GLU A 173 30.15 5.68 -17.01
N PHE A 174 28.99 5.11 -17.38
CA PHE A 174 27.85 4.94 -16.48
C PHE A 174 28.16 4.08 -15.26
N SER A 175 28.96 3.03 -15.42
CA SER A 175 29.36 2.11 -14.34
C SER A 175 30.12 2.86 -13.24
N VAL A 176 30.99 3.78 -13.61
CA VAL A 176 31.77 4.62 -12.68
C VAL A 176 30.85 5.62 -11.98
N LYS A 177 29.99 6.32 -12.73
CA LYS A 177 28.97 7.23 -12.12
C LYS A 177 28.11 6.50 -11.07
N LYS A 178 27.60 5.32 -11.45
CA LYS A 178 26.78 4.48 -10.55
C LYS A 178 27.54 4.11 -9.27
N LYS A 179 28.82 3.78 -9.36
CA LYS A 179 29.67 3.44 -8.23
C LYS A 179 29.86 4.62 -7.28
N LEU A 180 30.09 5.83 -7.81
CA LEU A 180 30.25 7.06 -7.05
C LEU A 180 28.93 7.50 -6.40
N THR A 181 27.83 7.50 -7.14
CA THR A 181 26.50 7.78 -6.58
C THR A 181 26.15 6.81 -5.45
N SER A 182 26.51 5.52 -5.63
CA SER A 182 26.35 4.52 -4.55
C SER A 182 27.23 4.79 -3.34
N LEU A 183 28.38 5.45 -3.49
CA LEU A 183 29.22 5.90 -2.38
C LEU A 183 28.55 7.07 -1.65
N PHE A 184 28.09 8.09 -2.38
CA PHE A 184 27.53 9.32 -1.82
C PHE A 184 26.27 9.08 -0.97
N ARG A 185 25.44 8.09 -1.32
CA ARG A 185 24.24 7.75 -0.54
C ARG A 185 24.51 7.35 0.92
N ARG A 186 25.77 7.06 1.29
CA ARG A 186 26.12 6.67 2.68
C ARG A 186 25.93 7.80 3.68
N ILE A 187 25.92 9.05 3.21
CA ILE A 187 25.60 10.23 4.00
C ILE A 187 24.21 10.78 3.72
N ALA A 188 23.34 10.03 3.02
CA ALA A 188 21.94 10.39 2.84
C ALA A 188 21.17 10.11 4.14
N PRO A 189 20.45 11.10 4.69
CA PRO A 189 19.66 10.90 5.90
C PRO A 189 18.40 10.05 5.63
N MET A 190 17.93 9.35 6.65
CA MET A 190 16.74 8.49 6.54
C MET A 190 15.44 9.27 6.27
N GLY A 191 15.37 10.53 6.72
CA GLY A 191 14.21 11.39 6.42
C GLY A 191 14.13 11.86 4.97
N LEU A 192 15.10 11.51 4.10
CA LEU A 192 15.10 11.87 2.69
C LEU A 192 13.87 11.30 1.98
N SER A 193 13.17 12.17 1.24
CA SER A 193 12.00 11.83 0.44
C SER A 193 12.36 10.90 -0.72
N THR A 194 11.46 10.01 -1.04
CA THR A 194 11.59 8.99 -2.12
C THR A 194 10.21 8.62 -2.66
N GLY A 195 10.19 7.92 -3.79
CA GLY A 195 9.00 7.28 -4.33
C GLY A 195 9.11 5.75 -4.26
N ILE A 196 7.97 5.09 -4.09
CA ILE A 196 7.88 3.63 -4.07
C ILE A 196 6.59 3.15 -4.76
N VAL A 197 6.72 2.14 -5.63
CA VAL A 197 5.59 1.34 -6.09
C VAL A 197 5.45 0.14 -5.18
N PHE A 198 4.25 -0.04 -4.66
CA PHE A 198 3.90 -1.08 -3.70
C PHE A 198 2.69 -1.88 -4.19
N THR A 199 2.84 -3.18 -4.37
CA THR A 199 1.73 -4.10 -4.69
C THR A 199 1.45 -5.00 -3.51
N CYS A 200 0.17 -5.17 -3.17
CA CYS A 200 -0.28 -6.08 -2.13
C CYS A 200 -1.59 -6.78 -2.51
N ASN A 201 -1.87 -7.92 -1.89
CA ASN A 201 -3.20 -8.52 -1.94
C ASN A 201 -4.14 -7.88 -0.90
N MET A 202 -5.46 -8.11 -1.04
CA MET A 202 -6.45 -7.46 -0.17
C MET A 202 -6.34 -7.89 1.29
N ARG A 203 -5.88 -9.11 1.58
CA ARG A 203 -5.62 -9.55 2.95
C ARG A 203 -4.47 -8.77 3.58
N SER A 204 -3.35 -8.68 2.86
CA SER A 204 -2.19 -7.91 3.32
C SER A 204 -2.52 -6.43 3.49
N LEU A 205 -3.36 -5.86 2.62
CA LEU A 205 -3.80 -4.47 2.75
C LEU A 205 -4.65 -4.24 4.00
N ARG A 206 -5.60 -5.14 4.31
CA ARG A 206 -6.40 -5.06 5.55
C ARG A 206 -5.51 -5.07 6.78
N TRP A 207 -4.58 -6.02 6.85
CA TRP A 207 -3.62 -6.13 7.95
C TRP A 207 -2.74 -4.87 8.05
N LEU A 208 -2.22 -4.37 6.92
CA LEU A 208 -1.41 -3.16 6.88
C LEU A 208 -2.18 -1.95 7.45
N ILE A 209 -3.43 -1.76 7.03
CA ILE A 209 -4.28 -0.66 7.50
C ILE A 209 -4.47 -0.75 9.01
N GLU A 210 -4.88 -1.91 9.54
CA GLU A 210 -5.09 -2.11 10.97
C GLU A 210 -3.81 -1.83 11.78
N GLN A 211 -2.68 -2.40 11.40
CA GLN A 211 -1.44 -2.32 12.18
C GLN A 211 -0.75 -0.96 12.05
N ARG A 212 -0.81 -0.33 10.87
CA ARG A 212 -0.02 0.85 10.56
C ARG A 212 -0.78 2.17 10.67
N THR A 213 -2.06 2.11 11.01
CA THR A 213 -2.82 3.28 11.42
C THR A 213 -3.08 3.33 12.93
N SER A 214 -2.60 2.34 13.69
CA SER A 214 -2.71 2.34 15.15
C SER A 214 -1.92 3.50 15.77
N ASP A 215 -2.30 3.92 16.99
CA ASP A 215 -1.64 5.03 17.69
C ASP A 215 -0.18 4.75 18.05
N ALA A 216 0.25 3.49 18.03
CA ALA A 216 1.63 3.08 18.25
C ALA A 216 2.50 3.16 16.99
N ALA A 217 1.91 3.36 15.80
CA ALA A 217 2.65 3.48 14.56
C ALA A 217 3.24 4.90 14.41
N GLU A 218 4.34 4.99 13.66
CA GLU A 218 5.00 6.25 13.34
C GLU A 218 4.06 7.18 12.55
N GLU A 219 4.15 8.50 12.76
CA GLU A 219 3.20 9.50 12.25
C GLU A 219 3.07 9.46 10.72
N GLU A 220 4.20 9.46 9.99
CA GLU A 220 4.19 9.42 8.52
C GLU A 220 3.53 8.12 8.00
N MET A 221 3.79 6.99 8.68
CA MET A 221 3.16 5.71 8.38
C MET A 221 1.64 5.79 8.53
N ARG A 222 1.15 6.40 9.60
CA ARG A 222 -0.29 6.61 9.85
C ARG A 222 -0.93 7.49 8.78
N ILE A 223 -0.27 8.57 8.37
CA ILE A 223 -0.75 9.49 7.35
C ILE A 223 -0.87 8.78 5.99
N ILE A 224 0.17 8.07 5.57
CA ILE A 224 0.22 7.41 4.25
C ILE A 224 -0.76 6.24 4.21
N VAL A 225 -0.72 5.35 5.19
CA VAL A 225 -1.62 4.19 5.23
C VAL A 225 -3.07 4.60 5.47
N GLY A 226 -3.30 5.71 6.18
CA GLY A 226 -4.62 6.33 6.30
C GLY A 226 -5.18 6.81 4.96
N GLN A 227 -4.37 7.41 4.08
CA GLN A 227 -4.79 7.74 2.72
C GLN A 227 -5.14 6.47 1.91
N MET A 228 -4.34 5.40 2.05
CA MET A 228 -4.66 4.11 1.41
C MET A 228 -5.99 3.54 1.92
N ALA A 229 -6.26 3.63 3.22
CA ALA A 229 -7.51 3.17 3.83
C ALA A 229 -8.74 3.90 3.27
N GLU A 230 -8.68 5.22 3.13
CA GLU A 230 -9.77 6.01 2.52
C GLU A 230 -10.03 5.62 1.06
N ILE A 231 -8.98 5.39 0.29
CA ILE A 231 -9.09 4.94 -1.10
C ILE A 231 -9.68 3.51 -1.13
N ALA A 232 -9.22 2.61 -0.27
CA ALA A 232 -9.69 1.23 -0.20
C ALA A 232 -11.16 1.14 0.19
N LYS A 233 -11.60 1.88 1.22
CA LYS A 233 -13.01 1.94 1.65
C LYS A 233 -13.94 2.41 0.54
N ARG A 234 -13.50 3.37 -0.28
CA ARG A 234 -14.27 3.91 -1.40
C ARG A 234 -14.36 2.94 -2.58
N ASN A 235 -13.26 2.25 -2.91
CA ASN A 235 -13.20 1.38 -4.08
C ASN A 235 -13.69 -0.04 -3.80
N TRP A 236 -13.57 -0.52 -2.56
CA TRP A 236 -13.89 -1.89 -2.16
C TRP A 236 -14.69 -1.92 -0.84
N PRO A 237 -15.91 -1.34 -0.82
CA PRO A 237 -16.70 -1.18 0.40
C PRO A 237 -17.10 -2.50 1.06
N MET A 238 -17.23 -3.60 0.29
CA MET A 238 -17.55 -4.93 0.86
C MET A 238 -16.36 -5.56 1.60
N LEU A 239 -15.12 -5.12 1.28
CA LEU A 239 -13.90 -5.64 1.88
C LEU A 239 -13.32 -4.74 2.97
N PHE A 240 -13.60 -3.42 2.92
CA PHE A 240 -13.01 -2.43 3.82
C PHE A 240 -14.05 -1.54 4.52
N GLY A 241 -15.33 -1.75 4.28
CA GLY A 241 -16.41 -0.96 4.90
C GLY A 241 -16.58 -1.20 6.39
N ASP A 242 -16.03 -2.30 6.90
CA ASP A 242 -16.06 -2.66 8.33
C ASP A 242 -14.96 -1.98 9.18
N PHE A 243 -14.15 -1.12 8.58
CA PHE A 243 -13.16 -0.35 9.32
C PHE A 243 -13.78 0.91 9.91
N ASP A 244 -13.82 0.99 11.24
CA ASP A 244 -14.17 2.19 11.97
C ASP A 244 -12.99 3.15 12.00
N ARG A 245 -13.27 4.44 11.72
CA ARG A 245 -12.26 5.49 11.70
C ARG A 245 -12.35 6.34 12.97
N SER A 246 -11.20 6.56 13.62
CA SER A 246 -11.02 7.51 14.70
C SER A 246 -9.79 8.39 14.47
N GLY A 247 -9.56 9.40 15.31
CA GLY A 247 -8.43 10.33 15.18
C GLY A 247 -8.76 11.60 14.40
N SER A 248 -7.74 12.32 13.94
CA SER A 248 -7.86 13.60 13.22
C SER A 248 -6.96 13.67 12.01
N LEU A 249 -7.17 14.69 11.16
CA LEU A 249 -6.25 15.01 10.05
C LEU A 249 -4.85 15.38 10.54
N GLU A 250 -4.76 15.96 11.72
CA GLU A 250 -3.49 16.44 12.28
C GLU A 250 -2.59 15.34 12.82
N SER A 251 -3.18 14.31 13.47
CA SER A 251 -2.45 13.18 14.07
C SER A 251 -2.49 11.92 13.22
N GLY A 252 -3.10 11.96 12.05
CA GLY A 252 -3.49 10.81 11.27
C GLY A 252 -4.74 10.13 11.81
N PHE A 253 -5.45 9.41 10.94
CA PHE A 253 -6.59 8.60 11.35
C PHE A 253 -6.14 7.20 11.76
N SER A 254 -6.84 6.61 12.73
CA SER A 254 -6.75 5.19 13.08
C SER A 254 -7.93 4.44 12.48
N TYR A 255 -7.69 3.27 11.93
CA TYR A 255 -8.69 2.41 11.30
C TYR A 255 -8.69 1.05 11.97
N VAL A 256 -9.80 0.72 12.63
CA VAL A 256 -9.96 -0.53 13.36
C VAL A 256 -11.04 -1.37 12.68
N PRO A 257 -10.73 -2.58 12.18
CA PRO A 257 -11.74 -3.42 11.56
C PRO A 257 -12.63 -4.07 12.61
N ILE A 258 -13.91 -4.29 12.28
CA ILE A 258 -14.81 -5.12 13.09
C ILE A 258 -14.35 -6.59 13.06
N HIS A 259 -13.76 -7.02 11.95
CA HIS A 259 -13.34 -8.39 11.73
C HIS A 259 -11.81 -8.50 11.64
N HIS A 260 -11.15 -8.81 12.78
CA HIS A 260 -9.68 -8.90 12.92
C HIS A 260 -9.05 -10.20 12.40
N LYS A 261 -9.83 -11.22 12.07
CA LYS A 261 -9.30 -12.56 11.73
C LYS A 261 -8.92 -12.75 10.26
N VAL A 262 -9.03 -11.75 9.45
CA VAL A 262 -8.79 -11.84 7.99
C VAL A 262 -7.53 -11.14 7.56
#